data_c1917e5de276f91ef4da8988efe03ffa
#
_entry.id   c1917e5de276f91ef4da8988efe03ffa
#
_cell.length_a   1.000
_cell.length_b   1.000
_cell.length_c   1.000
_cell.angle_alpha   90.00
_cell.angle_beta   90.00
_cell.angle_gamma   90.00
#
_symmetry.space_group_name_H-M   'P 1'
#
loop_
_entity.id
_entity.type
_entity.pdbx_description
1 polymer ?
#
loop_
_entity_poly.entity_id
_entity_poly.type
_entity_poly.pdbx_seq_one_letter_code
_entity_poly.pdbx_strand_id
1 'polypeptide(L)'
;LGHPAHYLRGAQVEVEAEGEDIPTIFAGNDIAAGGFAWAVPSRPGRVKYGLITAGDARKSFRIFETKHLRSRLPDPSARKVNFKSIAQGLTSRTSSPRVLAVGEAAGQVKTTTGGGVAFGLRCAEIAARVIAGTIKREPASGPGLAEYERLWKRELRTEILLGFYARKIWSRMSDSHIERVFEFARQDGIIPLIREKGAFDHQGELIRALLHRFSLFGVLDGILQRTPHLN
;
A
#
# COMPACT_ATOMS: atom_id res chain seq x y z
N LEU A 1 3.74 22.20 6.97
CA LEU A 1 3.01 20.95 6.69
C LEU A 1 3.61 19.80 7.49
N GLY A 2 2.79 18.78 7.79
CA GLY A 2 3.26 17.55 8.43
C GLY A 2 3.97 16.60 7.45
N HIS A 3 4.56 15.54 7.99
CA HIS A 3 5.14 14.45 7.23
C HIS A 3 4.46 13.13 7.60
N PRO A 4 4.37 12.14 6.69
CA PRO A 4 3.99 10.79 7.05
C PRO A 4 4.95 10.23 8.11
N ALA A 5 4.38 9.55 9.13
CA ALA A 5 5.17 9.04 10.25
C ALA A 5 5.99 7.79 9.89
N HIS A 6 5.56 7.04 8.88
CA HIS A 6 6.15 5.77 8.49
C HIS A 6 6.37 5.70 6.99
N TYR A 7 7.37 4.92 6.58
CA TYR A 7 7.69 4.68 5.18
C TYR A 7 8.03 3.21 4.95
N LEU A 8 7.53 2.65 3.87
CA LEU A 8 8.08 1.43 3.26
C LEU A 8 9.13 1.83 2.23
N ARG A 9 9.98 0.88 1.90
CA ARG A 9 10.98 1.04 0.85
C ARG A 9 10.61 0.17 -0.34
N GLY A 10 10.57 0.77 -1.51
CA GLY A 10 10.29 0.08 -2.77
C GLY A 10 11.53 -0.06 -3.62
N ALA A 11 11.57 -1.16 -4.38
CA ALA A 11 12.52 -1.37 -5.47
C ALA A 11 11.77 -1.90 -6.68
N GLN A 12 12.06 -1.40 -7.88
CA GLN A 12 11.43 -1.87 -9.11
C GLN A 12 12.35 -1.72 -10.30
N VAL A 13 12.30 -2.71 -11.19
CA VAL A 13 12.91 -2.69 -12.52
C VAL A 13 11.84 -3.05 -13.56
N GLU A 14 11.94 -2.48 -14.75
CA GLU A 14 11.16 -2.90 -15.92
C GLU A 14 12.13 -3.40 -16.98
N VAL A 15 11.93 -4.63 -17.43
CA VAL A 15 12.79 -5.31 -18.38
C VAL A 15 12.00 -5.96 -19.51
N GLU A 16 12.67 -6.27 -20.59
CA GLU A 16 12.15 -7.19 -21.60
C GLU A 16 12.17 -8.60 -21.02
N ALA A 17 11.02 -9.25 -21.02
CA ALA A 17 10.84 -10.63 -20.54
C ALA A 17 9.56 -11.21 -21.16
N GLU A 18 9.60 -12.52 -21.42
CA GLU A 18 8.47 -13.30 -21.91
C GLU A 18 7.97 -14.26 -20.83
N GLY A 19 6.73 -14.75 -20.99
CA GLY A 19 6.15 -15.79 -20.14
C GLY A 19 5.53 -15.32 -18.82
N GLU A 20 5.38 -14.00 -18.61
CA GLU A 20 4.62 -13.45 -17.49
C GLU A 20 3.31 -12.85 -18.03
N ASP A 21 2.31 -13.69 -18.25
CA ASP A 21 1.02 -13.26 -18.82
C ASP A 21 0.04 -12.73 -17.78
N ILE A 22 0.25 -13.09 -16.51
CA ILE A 22 -0.59 -12.68 -15.38
C ILE A 22 0.24 -12.06 -14.25
N PRO A 23 -0.31 -11.06 -13.54
CA PRO A 23 0.34 -10.52 -12.36
C PRO A 23 0.55 -11.60 -11.29
N THR A 24 1.79 -11.77 -10.84
CA THR A 24 2.19 -12.71 -9.79
C THR A 24 2.69 -11.96 -8.57
N ILE A 25 2.24 -12.36 -7.39
CA ILE A 25 2.67 -11.81 -6.10
C ILE A 25 3.47 -12.86 -5.34
N PHE A 26 4.60 -12.43 -4.77
CA PHE A 26 5.45 -13.24 -3.90
C PHE A 26 5.38 -12.68 -2.48
N ALA A 27 5.01 -13.51 -1.53
CA ALA A 27 4.92 -13.18 -0.11
C ALA A 27 5.93 -14.02 0.67
N GLY A 28 6.55 -13.44 1.69
CA GLY A 28 7.54 -14.08 2.54
C GLY A 28 8.52 -13.08 3.13
N ASN A 29 8.91 -13.28 4.38
CA ASN A 29 9.81 -12.37 5.09
C ASN A 29 11.24 -12.44 4.58
N ASP A 30 11.63 -13.55 4.00
CA ASP A 30 12.93 -13.73 3.37
C ASP A 30 13.10 -12.91 2.08
N ILE A 31 11.98 -12.61 1.38
CA ILE A 31 11.95 -11.79 0.16
C ILE A 31 11.69 -10.33 0.50
N ALA A 32 10.61 -10.06 1.25
CA ALA A 32 10.11 -8.71 1.48
C ALA A 32 9.46 -8.59 2.87
N ALA A 33 10.27 -8.54 3.92
CA ALA A 33 9.81 -8.45 5.29
C ALA A 33 8.78 -7.31 5.47
N GLY A 34 7.58 -7.64 5.97
CA GLY A 34 6.47 -6.72 6.15
C GLY A 34 5.91 -6.15 4.84
N GLY A 35 6.24 -6.75 3.70
CA GLY A 35 5.80 -6.33 2.37
C GLY A 35 5.43 -7.49 1.48
N PHE A 36 5.69 -7.34 0.20
CA PHE A 36 5.55 -8.37 -0.84
C PHE A 36 6.35 -7.96 -2.08
N ALA A 37 6.63 -8.94 -2.95
CA ALA A 37 7.22 -8.70 -4.25
C ALA A 37 6.23 -9.04 -5.36
N TRP A 38 6.50 -8.59 -6.57
CA TRP A 38 5.63 -8.80 -7.74
C TRP A 38 6.40 -9.00 -9.04
N ALA A 39 5.76 -9.72 -9.95
CA ALA A 39 6.01 -9.74 -11.37
C ALA A 39 4.73 -9.32 -12.08
N VAL A 40 4.74 -8.19 -12.80
CA VAL A 40 3.55 -7.63 -13.44
C VAL A 40 3.85 -7.32 -14.91
N PRO A 41 3.14 -7.95 -15.86
CA PRO A 41 3.22 -7.56 -17.27
C PRO A 41 2.81 -6.09 -17.41
N SER A 42 3.62 -5.28 -18.06
CA SER A 42 3.35 -3.85 -18.21
C SER A 42 2.89 -3.49 -19.64
N ARG A 43 3.42 -4.19 -20.62
CA ARG A 43 3.08 -4.12 -22.05
C ARG A 43 3.63 -5.35 -22.75
N PRO A 44 3.21 -5.68 -24.00
CA PRO A 44 3.73 -6.85 -24.68
C PRO A 44 5.26 -6.94 -24.64
N GLY A 45 5.78 -8.09 -24.22
CA GLY A 45 7.22 -8.35 -24.10
C GLY A 45 7.94 -7.60 -22.98
N ARG A 46 7.22 -6.97 -22.02
CA ARG A 46 7.86 -6.28 -20.88
C ARG A 46 7.17 -6.59 -19.55
N VAL A 47 7.99 -6.77 -18.52
CA VAL A 47 7.55 -7.10 -17.18
C VAL A 47 8.18 -6.13 -16.16
N LYS A 48 7.39 -5.73 -15.17
CA LYS A 48 7.84 -5.01 -13.98
C LYS A 48 8.04 -6.00 -12.85
N TYR A 49 9.27 -6.18 -12.43
CA TYR A 49 9.62 -6.87 -11.20
C TYR A 49 9.89 -5.87 -10.10
N GLY A 50 9.30 -6.06 -8.95
CA GLY A 50 9.51 -5.13 -7.85
C GLY A 50 9.12 -5.71 -6.50
N LEU A 51 9.37 -4.93 -5.46
CA LEU A 51 8.94 -5.22 -4.10
C LEU A 51 8.71 -3.95 -3.29
N ILE A 52 7.94 -4.10 -2.22
CA ILE A 52 7.91 -3.17 -1.09
C ILE A 52 8.26 -3.93 0.19
N THR A 53 9.02 -3.31 1.07
CA THR A 53 9.48 -3.92 2.33
C THR A 53 9.58 -2.87 3.44
N ALA A 54 9.44 -3.30 4.70
CA ALA A 54 9.79 -2.49 5.87
C ALA A 54 11.32 -2.47 6.11
N GLY A 55 12.04 -3.40 5.50
CA GLY A 55 13.49 -3.55 5.62
C GLY A 55 14.28 -2.77 4.56
N ASP A 56 15.48 -3.26 4.26
CA ASP A 56 16.34 -2.74 3.21
C ASP A 56 15.91 -3.25 1.83
N ALA A 57 15.36 -2.35 1.00
CA ALA A 57 14.88 -2.70 -0.33
C ALA A 57 16.00 -3.18 -1.28
N ARG A 58 17.25 -2.72 -1.10
CA ARG A 58 18.37 -3.17 -1.94
C ARG A 58 18.73 -4.62 -1.62
N LYS A 59 18.83 -4.95 -0.33
CA LYS A 59 19.07 -6.32 0.14
C LYS A 59 17.93 -7.24 -0.27
N SER A 60 16.69 -6.84 -0.02
CA SER A 60 15.50 -7.61 -0.38
C SER A 60 15.40 -7.86 -1.89
N PHE A 61 15.69 -6.84 -2.71
CA PHE A 61 15.63 -6.99 -4.16
C PHE A 61 16.70 -7.98 -4.69
N ARG A 62 17.92 -7.96 -4.12
CA ARG A 62 18.96 -8.95 -4.47
C ARG A 62 18.54 -10.37 -4.12
N ILE A 63 17.89 -10.57 -2.97
CA ILE A 63 17.38 -11.88 -2.56
C ILE A 63 16.29 -12.35 -3.52
N PHE A 64 15.32 -11.47 -3.82
CA PHE A 64 14.23 -11.73 -4.77
C PHE A 64 14.78 -12.08 -6.16
N GLU A 65 15.74 -11.32 -6.64
CA GLU A 65 16.46 -11.58 -7.89
C GLU A 65 17.10 -12.96 -7.90
N THR A 66 17.89 -13.27 -6.88
CA THR A 66 18.65 -14.52 -6.82
C THR A 66 17.74 -15.75 -6.73
N LYS A 67 16.65 -15.66 -5.93
CA LYS A 67 15.77 -16.80 -5.66
C LYS A 67 14.72 -17.03 -6.75
N HIS A 68 14.19 -15.95 -7.35
CA HIS A 68 13.00 -16.05 -8.18
C HIS A 68 13.18 -15.52 -9.61
N LEU A 69 14.19 -14.68 -9.86
CA LEU A 69 14.33 -13.99 -11.14
C LEU A 69 15.63 -14.30 -11.89
N ARG A 70 16.45 -15.23 -11.41
CA ARG A 70 17.81 -15.48 -11.90
C ARG A 70 17.89 -15.72 -13.43
N SER A 71 16.89 -16.38 -13.99
CA SER A 71 16.80 -16.66 -15.44
C SER A 71 15.93 -15.66 -16.22
N ARG A 72 15.33 -14.69 -15.53
CA ARG A 72 14.31 -13.78 -16.08
C ARG A 72 14.81 -12.34 -16.20
N LEU A 73 15.92 -12.02 -15.56
CA LEU A 73 16.49 -10.68 -15.59
C LEU A 73 17.73 -10.64 -16.49
N PRO A 74 17.86 -9.59 -17.31
CA PRO A 74 19.10 -9.33 -18.05
C PRO A 74 20.25 -9.02 -17.07
N ASP A 75 21.45 -8.95 -17.61
CA ASP A 75 22.67 -8.60 -16.84
C ASP A 75 22.43 -7.36 -15.95
N PRO A 76 22.91 -7.35 -14.69
CA PRO A 76 22.76 -6.21 -13.79
C PRO A 76 23.26 -4.88 -14.37
N SER A 77 24.28 -4.89 -15.22
CA SER A 77 24.82 -3.69 -15.88
C SER A 77 23.87 -3.11 -16.94
N ALA A 78 23.01 -3.94 -17.53
CA ALA A 78 22.07 -3.56 -18.58
C ALA A 78 20.73 -3.02 -18.06
N ARG A 79 20.56 -2.89 -16.73
CA ARG A 79 19.28 -2.49 -16.11
C ARG A 79 19.45 -1.51 -14.97
N LYS A 80 18.45 -0.64 -14.78
CA LYS A 80 18.40 0.32 -13.67
C LYS A 80 17.26 -0.02 -12.73
N VAL A 81 17.60 -0.43 -11.51
CA VAL A 81 16.61 -0.61 -10.44
C VAL A 81 16.30 0.75 -9.82
N ASN A 82 15.03 1.11 -9.79
CA ASN A 82 14.53 2.32 -9.16
C ASN A 82 14.15 2.04 -7.70
N PHE A 83 14.61 2.89 -6.80
CA PHE A 83 14.32 2.81 -5.37
C PHE A 83 13.47 4.01 -4.94
N LYS A 84 12.43 3.76 -4.13
CA LYS A 84 11.56 4.80 -3.59
C LYS A 84 11.18 4.52 -2.15
N SER A 85 10.95 5.60 -1.39
CA SER A 85 10.21 5.54 -0.13
C SER A 85 8.74 5.75 -0.40
N ILE A 86 7.88 4.97 0.24
CA ILE A 86 6.42 4.97 0.06
C ILE A 86 5.80 5.35 1.40
N ALA A 87 5.10 6.47 1.43
CA ALA A 87 4.46 6.99 2.63
C ALA A 87 3.43 6.01 3.19
N GLN A 88 3.36 5.91 4.52
CA GLN A 88 2.43 5.04 5.22
C GLN A 88 1.71 5.79 6.34
N GLY A 89 0.39 5.67 6.35
CA GLY A 89 -0.46 6.29 7.37
C GLY A 89 -0.79 7.75 7.10
N LEU A 90 -1.47 8.36 8.06
CA LEU A 90 -1.96 9.72 7.96
C LEU A 90 -0.87 10.74 8.23
N THR A 91 -0.86 11.80 7.45
CA THR A 91 -0.09 13.01 7.74
C THR A 91 -0.87 13.91 8.70
N SER A 92 -0.20 14.46 9.71
CA SER A 92 -0.85 15.28 10.74
C SER A 92 -1.51 16.52 10.15
N ARG A 93 -0.81 17.21 9.24
CA ARG A 93 -1.29 18.44 8.59
C ARG A 93 -0.91 18.49 7.12
N THR A 94 -1.91 18.63 6.24
CA THR A 94 -1.76 18.67 4.79
C THR A 94 -2.09 20.03 4.19
N SER A 95 -2.46 21.01 5.01
CA SER A 95 -2.76 22.37 4.57
C SER A 95 -2.14 23.43 5.48
N SER A 96 -1.88 24.60 4.93
CA SER A 96 -1.54 25.83 5.63
C SER A 96 -2.20 27.01 4.87
N PRO A 97 -2.11 28.28 5.34
CA PRO A 97 -2.86 29.37 4.74
C PRO A 97 -2.72 29.53 3.23
N ARG A 98 -1.58 29.13 2.64
CA ARG A 98 -1.31 29.30 1.19
C ARG A 98 -0.71 28.06 0.53
N VAL A 99 -0.69 26.91 1.23
CA VAL A 99 -0.05 25.69 0.73
C VAL A 99 -0.94 24.48 1.00
N LEU A 100 -1.07 23.60 0.02
CA LEU A 100 -1.67 22.27 0.14
C LEU A 100 -0.66 21.22 -0.27
N ALA A 101 -0.67 20.08 0.43
CA ALA A 101 -0.03 18.85 -0.01
C ALA A 101 -1.10 17.86 -0.50
N VAL A 102 -0.87 17.25 -1.66
CA VAL A 102 -1.79 16.31 -2.30
C VAL A 102 -1.02 15.07 -2.72
N GLY A 103 -1.68 13.91 -2.72
CA GLY A 103 -1.11 12.64 -3.14
C GLY A 103 -0.12 12.05 -2.14
N GLU A 104 0.93 11.39 -2.63
CA GLU A 104 1.92 10.68 -1.80
C GLU A 104 2.62 11.59 -0.81
N ALA A 105 2.91 12.84 -1.19
CA ALA A 105 3.50 13.84 -0.31
C ALA A 105 2.63 14.16 0.93
N ALA A 106 1.33 13.92 0.83
CA ALA A 106 0.34 14.08 1.89
C ALA A 106 0.00 12.76 2.60
N GLY A 107 0.67 11.65 2.28
CA GLY A 107 0.35 10.33 2.80
C GLY A 107 -0.97 9.76 2.26
N GLN A 108 -1.49 10.29 1.15
CA GLN A 108 -2.74 9.85 0.54
C GLN A 108 -2.50 8.63 -0.36
N VAL A 109 -2.14 7.52 0.27
CA VAL A 109 -1.85 6.24 -0.38
C VAL A 109 -2.60 5.11 0.30
N LYS A 110 -2.91 4.05 -0.45
CA LYS A 110 -3.40 2.78 0.10
C LYS A 110 -2.27 2.11 0.86
N THR A 111 -2.36 2.09 2.17
CA THR A 111 -1.28 1.59 3.04
C THR A 111 -1.07 0.08 2.93
N THR A 112 -2.03 -0.67 2.39
CA THR A 112 -1.90 -2.11 2.09
C THR A 112 -0.93 -2.38 0.94
N THR A 113 -1.07 -1.68 -0.18
CA THR A 113 -0.35 -1.95 -1.43
C THR A 113 0.67 -0.87 -1.81
N GLY A 114 0.63 0.31 -1.16
CA GLY A 114 1.44 1.46 -1.54
C GLY A 114 0.91 2.21 -2.77
N GLY A 115 -0.24 1.83 -3.32
CA GLY A 115 -0.85 2.51 -4.47
C GLY A 115 -1.47 3.86 -4.08
N GLY A 116 -1.09 4.94 -4.75
CA GLY A 116 -1.54 6.30 -4.41
C GLY A 116 -2.31 7.02 -5.52
N VAL A 117 -2.43 6.46 -6.73
CA VAL A 117 -2.98 7.18 -7.88
C VAL A 117 -4.44 7.60 -7.66
N ALA A 118 -5.31 6.66 -7.31
CA ALA A 118 -6.74 6.95 -7.11
C ALA A 118 -6.98 7.91 -5.94
N PHE A 119 -6.31 7.68 -4.79
CA PHE A 119 -6.40 8.59 -3.64
C PHE A 119 -5.85 9.98 -3.96
N GLY A 120 -4.72 10.05 -4.66
CA GLY A 120 -4.13 11.32 -5.11
C GLY A 120 -5.05 12.09 -6.04
N LEU A 121 -5.64 11.44 -7.05
CA LEU A 121 -6.60 12.05 -7.98
C LEU A 121 -7.85 12.55 -7.24
N ARG A 122 -8.40 11.75 -6.32
CA ARG A 122 -9.56 12.16 -5.53
C ARG A 122 -9.24 13.35 -4.63
N CYS A 123 -8.08 13.36 -4.00
CA CYS A 123 -7.64 14.49 -3.18
C CYS A 123 -7.34 15.74 -4.03
N ALA A 124 -6.83 15.57 -5.25
CA ALA A 124 -6.62 16.67 -6.18
C ALA A 124 -7.94 17.32 -6.59
N GLU A 125 -8.99 16.55 -6.83
CA GLU A 125 -10.34 17.06 -7.11
C GLU A 125 -10.88 17.88 -5.93
N ILE A 126 -10.74 17.37 -4.70
CA ILE A 126 -11.13 18.10 -3.49
C ILE A 126 -10.33 19.40 -3.36
N ALA A 127 -9.01 19.34 -3.56
CA ALA A 127 -8.12 20.50 -3.50
C ALA A 127 -8.54 21.57 -4.51
N ALA A 128 -8.79 21.19 -5.76
CA ALA A 128 -9.20 22.11 -6.83
C ALA A 128 -10.52 22.84 -6.48
N ARG A 129 -11.52 22.11 -5.95
CA ARG A 129 -12.78 22.70 -5.51
C ARG A 129 -12.59 23.72 -4.37
N VAL A 130 -11.78 23.36 -3.38
CA VAL A 130 -11.52 24.24 -2.23
C VAL A 130 -10.74 25.49 -2.65
N ILE A 131 -9.71 25.34 -3.49
CA ILE A 131 -8.92 26.46 -4.03
C ILE A 131 -9.83 27.41 -4.81
N ALA A 132 -10.63 26.89 -5.74
CA ALA A 132 -11.53 27.70 -6.55
C ALA A 132 -12.56 28.47 -5.69
N GLY A 133 -13.08 27.82 -4.63
CA GLY A 133 -13.96 28.47 -3.67
C GLY A 133 -13.27 29.53 -2.82
N THR A 134 -12.01 29.29 -2.44
CA THR A 134 -11.23 30.23 -1.63
C THR A 134 -10.84 31.50 -2.41
N ILE A 135 -10.46 31.34 -3.69
CA ILE A 135 -10.08 32.46 -4.56
C ILE A 135 -11.28 33.39 -4.84
N LYS A 136 -12.49 32.81 -4.93
CA LYS A 136 -13.73 33.57 -5.22
C LYS A 136 -14.31 34.32 -4.01
N ARG A 137 -13.83 34.01 -2.80
CA ARG A 137 -14.32 34.63 -1.55
C ARG A 137 -13.44 35.82 -1.15
N GLU A 138 -14.00 36.78 -0.46
CA GLU A 138 -13.21 37.83 0.19
C GLU A 138 -12.29 37.23 1.27
N PRO A 139 -11.08 37.81 1.50
CA PRO A 139 -10.02 37.20 2.31
C PRO A 139 -10.40 36.87 3.76
N ALA A 140 -11.47 37.42 4.31
CA ALA A 140 -11.85 37.28 5.72
C ALA A 140 -12.96 36.28 6.00
N SER A 141 -13.58 35.68 4.98
CA SER A 141 -14.79 34.87 5.18
C SER A 141 -14.59 33.40 4.84
N GLY A 142 -14.34 32.56 5.87
CA GLY A 142 -14.42 31.12 5.76
C GLY A 142 -13.16 30.34 6.13
N PRO A 143 -13.24 29.00 6.16
CA PRO A 143 -12.17 28.12 6.66
C PRO A 143 -10.92 28.07 5.76
N GLY A 144 -10.91 28.73 4.60
CA GLY A 144 -9.81 28.77 3.67
C GLY A 144 -9.35 27.35 3.25
N LEU A 145 -8.03 27.17 3.09
CA LEU A 145 -7.46 25.88 2.68
C LEU A 145 -7.55 24.78 3.75
N ALA A 146 -7.86 25.11 5.01
CA ALA A 146 -8.10 24.11 6.07
C ALA A 146 -9.32 23.21 5.76
N GLU A 147 -10.27 23.70 4.95
CA GLU A 147 -11.41 22.90 4.51
C GLU A 147 -10.99 21.68 3.69
N TYR A 148 -9.95 21.80 2.88
CA TYR A 148 -9.38 20.68 2.13
C TYR A 148 -9.02 19.53 3.06
N GLU A 149 -8.28 19.81 4.16
CA GLU A 149 -7.84 18.77 5.09
C GLU A 149 -9.04 18.06 5.75
N ARG A 150 -10.07 18.81 6.14
CA ARG A 150 -11.29 18.26 6.71
C ARG A 150 -12.03 17.34 5.73
N LEU A 151 -12.13 17.76 4.45
CA LEU A 151 -12.87 17.03 3.43
C LEU A 151 -12.19 15.72 3.05
N TRP A 152 -10.90 15.76 2.71
CA TRP A 152 -10.22 14.53 2.31
C TRP A 152 -10.06 13.54 3.48
N LYS A 153 -9.81 14.01 4.71
CA LYS A 153 -9.77 13.14 5.89
C LYS A 153 -11.14 12.50 6.18
N ARG A 154 -12.23 13.23 5.99
CA ARG A 154 -13.57 12.66 6.12
C ARG A 154 -13.80 11.49 5.17
N GLU A 155 -13.26 11.56 3.96
CA GLU A 155 -13.44 10.58 2.91
C GLU A 155 -12.48 9.39 3.05
N LEU A 156 -11.18 9.63 3.25
CA LEU A 156 -10.15 8.61 3.13
C LEU A 156 -9.49 8.18 4.45
N ARG A 157 -9.71 8.89 5.55
CA ARG A 157 -9.04 8.59 6.82
C ARG A 157 -9.24 7.16 7.28
N THR A 158 -10.48 6.66 7.20
CA THR A 158 -10.82 5.31 7.65
C THR A 158 -10.14 4.26 6.79
N GLU A 159 -10.13 4.42 5.46
CA GLU A 159 -9.46 3.52 4.54
C GLU A 159 -7.95 3.45 4.80
N ILE A 160 -7.31 4.62 4.96
CA ILE A 160 -5.87 4.70 5.23
C ILE A 160 -5.52 4.03 6.55
N LEU A 161 -6.30 4.28 7.61
CA LEU A 161 -6.05 3.69 8.93
C LEU A 161 -6.29 2.18 8.95
N LEU A 162 -7.38 1.69 8.37
CA LEU A 162 -7.63 0.25 8.28
C LEU A 162 -6.51 -0.47 7.52
N GLY A 163 -6.10 0.07 6.38
CA GLY A 163 -4.98 -0.46 5.64
C GLY A 163 -3.67 -0.42 6.42
N PHE A 164 -3.42 0.66 7.17
CA PHE A 164 -2.23 0.80 8.02
C PHE A 164 -2.18 -0.27 9.11
N TYR A 165 -3.27 -0.50 9.83
CA TYR A 165 -3.34 -1.54 10.86
C TYR A 165 -3.28 -2.95 10.27
N ALA A 166 -3.95 -3.21 9.14
CA ALA A 166 -3.85 -4.49 8.45
C ALA A 166 -2.40 -4.80 8.06
N ARG A 167 -1.67 -3.80 7.53
CA ARG A 167 -0.24 -3.95 7.24
C ARG A 167 0.61 -4.14 8.50
N LYS A 168 0.29 -3.47 9.60
CA LYS A 168 0.98 -3.64 10.88
C LYS A 168 0.84 -5.08 11.40
N ILE A 169 -0.32 -5.70 11.21
CA ILE A 169 -0.55 -7.13 11.49
C ILE A 169 0.30 -7.98 10.55
N TRP A 170 0.17 -7.75 9.24
CA TRP A 170 0.95 -8.47 8.23
C TRP A 170 2.46 -8.45 8.49
N SER A 171 3.00 -7.29 8.86
CA SER A 171 4.44 -7.13 9.13
C SER A 171 4.97 -7.90 10.35
N ARG A 172 4.08 -8.44 11.19
CA ARG A 172 4.41 -9.27 12.34
C ARG A 172 4.22 -10.77 12.08
N MET A 173 3.64 -11.13 10.94
CA MET A 173 3.42 -12.52 10.57
C MET A 173 4.76 -13.20 10.25
N SER A 174 4.95 -14.41 10.75
CA SER A 174 5.98 -15.34 10.26
C SER A 174 5.55 -15.93 8.92
N ASP A 175 6.48 -16.55 8.18
CA ASP A 175 6.16 -17.21 6.91
C ASP A 175 5.13 -18.32 7.09
N SER A 176 5.17 -19.05 8.23
CA SER A 176 4.14 -20.04 8.57
C SER A 176 2.74 -19.42 8.78
N HIS A 177 2.65 -18.18 9.29
CA HIS A 177 1.37 -17.49 9.38
C HIS A 177 0.89 -17.01 8.01
N ILE A 178 1.81 -16.52 7.17
CA ILE A 178 1.50 -16.12 5.80
C ILE A 178 0.96 -17.32 5.01
N GLU A 179 1.58 -18.49 5.12
CA GLU A 179 1.11 -19.72 4.46
C GLU A 179 -0.32 -20.09 4.91
N ARG A 180 -0.62 -20.04 6.20
CA ARG A 180 -1.98 -20.27 6.71
C ARG A 180 -3.01 -19.28 6.16
N VAL A 181 -2.62 -18.02 5.93
CA VAL A 181 -3.51 -17.03 5.29
C VAL A 181 -3.85 -17.46 3.86
N PHE A 182 -2.86 -17.96 3.10
CA PHE A 182 -3.11 -18.48 1.75
C PHE A 182 -3.93 -19.77 1.76
N GLU A 183 -3.66 -20.68 2.69
CA GLU A 183 -4.48 -21.90 2.88
C GLU A 183 -5.92 -21.54 3.21
N PHE A 184 -6.13 -20.60 4.13
CA PHE A 184 -7.46 -20.08 4.47
C PHE A 184 -8.14 -19.43 3.27
N ALA A 185 -7.40 -18.66 2.46
CA ALA A 185 -7.96 -18.02 1.27
C ALA A 185 -8.44 -19.02 0.20
N ARG A 186 -7.94 -20.27 0.21
CA ARG A 186 -8.39 -21.36 -0.65
C ARG A 186 -9.68 -22.02 -0.17
N GLN A 187 -10.11 -21.77 1.08
CA GLN A 187 -11.33 -22.34 1.62
C GLN A 187 -12.57 -21.75 0.93
N ASP A 188 -13.65 -22.53 0.91
CA ASP A 188 -14.91 -22.15 0.30
C ASP A 188 -15.47 -20.85 0.92
N GLY A 189 -15.90 -19.96 0.04
CA GLY A 189 -16.51 -18.68 0.41
C GLY A 189 -15.54 -17.51 0.62
N ILE A 190 -14.22 -17.71 0.68
CA ILE A 190 -13.25 -16.59 0.80
C ILE A 190 -13.02 -15.91 -0.55
N ILE A 191 -12.80 -16.67 -1.62
CA ILE A 191 -12.65 -16.09 -2.98
C ILE A 191 -13.94 -15.38 -3.43
N PRO A 192 -15.14 -15.95 -3.27
CA PRO A 192 -16.38 -15.21 -3.51
C PRO A 192 -16.50 -13.92 -2.68
N LEU A 193 -16.16 -13.96 -1.39
CA LEU A 193 -16.14 -12.76 -0.53
C LEU A 193 -15.18 -11.68 -1.05
N ILE A 194 -13.97 -12.08 -1.48
CA ILE A 194 -13.00 -11.15 -2.08
C ILE A 194 -13.55 -10.55 -3.37
N ARG A 195 -14.22 -11.34 -4.21
CA ARG A 195 -14.84 -10.86 -5.46
C ARG A 195 -16.00 -9.90 -5.20
N GLU A 196 -16.81 -10.16 -4.18
CA GLU A 196 -17.96 -9.34 -3.83
C GLU A 196 -17.54 -8.01 -3.17
N LYS A 197 -16.59 -8.06 -2.20
CA LYS A 197 -16.21 -6.91 -1.36
C LYS A 197 -14.85 -6.30 -1.70
N GLY A 198 -14.14 -6.88 -2.64
CA GLY A 198 -12.80 -6.47 -3.06
C GLY A 198 -12.81 -5.29 -4.02
N ALA A 199 -13.24 -4.12 -3.57
CA ALA A 199 -13.06 -2.89 -4.34
C ALA A 199 -11.59 -2.51 -4.40
N PHE A 200 -11.08 -2.25 -5.61
CA PHE A 200 -9.65 -1.97 -5.82
C PHE A 200 -9.16 -0.74 -5.04
N ASP A 201 -9.97 0.30 -4.93
CA ASP A 201 -9.62 1.56 -4.28
C ASP A 201 -10.19 1.73 -2.87
N HIS A 202 -11.18 0.93 -2.47
CA HIS A 202 -11.81 0.94 -1.15
C HIS A 202 -11.75 -0.46 -0.52
N GLN A 203 -10.65 -0.75 0.17
CA GLN A 203 -10.36 -2.09 0.72
C GLN A 203 -10.87 -2.29 2.15
N GLY A 204 -11.36 -1.24 2.80
CA GLY A 204 -11.73 -1.27 4.21
C GLY A 204 -12.89 -2.22 4.52
N GLU A 205 -13.85 -2.39 3.59
CA GLU A 205 -14.94 -3.34 3.76
C GLU A 205 -14.45 -4.79 3.70
N LEU A 206 -13.59 -5.09 2.71
CA LEU A 206 -12.95 -6.40 2.59
C LEU A 206 -12.07 -6.70 3.81
N ILE A 207 -11.24 -5.74 4.24
CA ILE A 207 -10.39 -5.90 5.42
C ILE A 207 -11.23 -6.25 6.66
N ARG A 208 -12.32 -5.52 6.92
CA ARG A 208 -13.22 -5.80 8.04
C ARG A 208 -13.86 -7.19 7.95
N ALA A 209 -14.34 -7.57 6.77
CA ALA A 209 -14.95 -8.87 6.54
C ALA A 209 -13.96 -10.02 6.75
N LEU A 210 -12.73 -9.88 6.27
CA LEU A 210 -11.66 -10.85 6.46
C LEU A 210 -11.25 -10.94 7.94
N LEU A 211 -11.02 -9.82 8.61
CA LEU A 211 -10.67 -9.81 10.04
C LEU A 211 -11.73 -10.49 10.89
N HIS A 212 -13.02 -10.26 10.60
CA HIS A 212 -14.11 -10.95 11.29
C HIS A 212 -14.06 -12.47 11.05
N ARG A 213 -13.82 -12.92 9.82
CA ARG A 213 -13.68 -14.34 9.50
C ARG A 213 -12.42 -14.95 10.16
N PHE A 214 -11.28 -14.28 10.10
CA PHE A 214 -10.04 -14.72 10.75
C PHE A 214 -10.21 -14.87 12.26
N SER A 215 -10.96 -13.97 12.92
CA SER A 215 -11.28 -14.06 14.34
C SER A 215 -12.12 -15.30 14.66
N LEU A 216 -13.15 -15.58 13.85
CA LEU A 216 -14.01 -16.76 14.02
C LEU A 216 -13.26 -18.09 13.88
N PHE A 217 -12.18 -18.13 13.12
CA PHE A 217 -11.35 -19.34 12.91
C PHE A 217 -10.13 -19.43 13.83
N GLY A 218 -9.99 -18.57 14.84
CA GLY A 218 -8.86 -18.59 15.76
C GLY A 218 -7.49 -18.24 15.17
N VAL A 219 -7.45 -17.84 13.91
CA VAL A 219 -6.20 -17.49 13.22
C VAL A 219 -5.54 -16.26 13.85
N LEU A 220 -6.33 -15.32 14.34
CA LEU A 220 -5.84 -14.11 15.02
C LEU A 220 -5.30 -14.41 16.41
N ASP A 221 -5.84 -15.38 17.12
CA ASP A 221 -5.41 -15.71 18.48
C ASP A 221 -3.96 -16.21 18.51
N GLY A 222 -3.56 -17.03 17.53
CA GLY A 222 -2.18 -17.48 17.37
C GLY A 222 -1.20 -16.37 16.98
N ILE A 223 -1.67 -15.30 16.34
CA ILE A 223 -0.87 -14.14 15.93
C ILE A 223 -0.73 -13.16 17.09
N LEU A 224 -1.81 -12.92 17.85
CA LEU A 224 -1.87 -11.95 18.95
C LEU A 224 -1.19 -12.43 20.23
N GLN A 225 -1.24 -13.74 20.53
CA GLN A 225 -0.61 -14.32 21.73
C GLN A 225 0.93 -14.28 21.72
N ARG A 226 1.57 -14.05 20.58
CA ARG A 226 3.04 -13.94 20.45
C ARG A 226 3.55 -12.50 20.34
N THR A 227 2.71 -11.49 20.52
CA THR A 227 3.13 -10.09 20.58
C THR A 227 3.35 -9.66 22.02
N PRO A 228 4.61 -9.43 22.48
CA PRO A 228 4.84 -8.74 23.73
C PRO A 228 4.34 -7.30 23.56
N HIS A 229 3.41 -6.94 24.43
CA HIS A 229 2.87 -5.60 24.75
C HIS A 229 2.84 -4.55 23.63
N LEU A 230 1.62 -4.27 23.19
CA LEU A 230 1.23 -3.01 22.55
C LEU A 230 1.26 -1.90 23.61
N ASN A 231 2.40 -1.26 23.82
CA ASN A 231 2.52 0.06 24.43
C ASN A 231 3.09 1.01 23.37
#